data_c27b982c4c68ebc55001209a31937b5a
#
_entry.id   c27b982c4c68ebc55001209a31937b5a
#
_cell.length_a   1.000
_cell.length_b   1.000
_cell.length_c   1.000
_cell.angle_alpha   90.00
_cell.angle_beta   90.00
_cell.angle_gamma   90.00
#
_symmetry.space_group_name_H-M   'P 1'
#
loop_
_entity.id
_entity.type
_entity.pdbx_description
1 polymer ?
#
loop_
_entity_poly.entity_id
_entity_poly.type
_entity_poly.pdbx_seq_one_letter_code
_entity_poly.pdbx_strand_id
1 'polypeptide(L)'
;YLFNALEIKYENFVQKMRNKEEINFEEEDIDYLYWLSGSLAGSIQASQGDPQYLIDLPNIKWLLESAITVDPTWENGTLSAAMMSVYLNDLSGDKNAQKTALSYFDLGLLGLQKTAIK
;
A
#
# COMPACT_ATOMS: atom_id res chain seq x y z
N TYR A 1 -2.74 -13.55 -10.73
CA TYR A 1 -4.14 -13.77 -10.31
C TYR A 1 -4.81 -12.49 -9.81
N LEU A 2 -4.20 -11.80 -8.84
CA LEU A 2 -4.78 -10.58 -8.27
C LEU A 2 -4.84 -9.45 -9.30
N PHE A 3 -3.80 -9.30 -10.14
CA PHE A 3 -3.82 -8.32 -11.21
C PHE A 3 -4.96 -8.59 -12.19
N ASN A 4 -5.17 -9.85 -12.54
CA ASN A 4 -6.24 -10.22 -13.47
C ASN A 4 -7.62 -9.89 -12.91
N ALA A 5 -7.83 -10.14 -11.63
CA ALA A 5 -9.11 -9.84 -10.97
C ALA A 5 -9.40 -8.34 -11.02
N LEU A 6 -8.40 -7.51 -10.74
CA LEU A 6 -8.55 -6.06 -10.76
C LEU A 6 -8.67 -5.51 -12.18
N GLU A 7 -7.99 -6.12 -13.16
CA GLU A 7 -8.12 -5.74 -14.58
C GLU A 7 -9.53 -6.00 -15.11
N ILE A 8 -10.16 -7.08 -14.65
CA ILE A 8 -11.54 -7.39 -15.05
C ILE A 8 -12.50 -6.34 -14.53
N LYS A 9 -12.31 -5.89 -13.28
CA LYS A 9 -13.19 -4.92 -12.65
C LYS A 9 -12.89 -3.48 -13.08
N TYR A 10 -11.61 -3.14 -13.25
CA TYR A 10 -11.17 -1.80 -13.59
C TYR A 10 -10.34 -1.83 -14.87
N GLU A 11 -10.87 -1.25 -15.95
CA GLU A 11 -10.19 -1.21 -17.24
C GLU A 11 -8.85 -0.52 -17.13
N ASN A 12 -7.81 -1.14 -17.72
CA ASN A 12 -6.44 -0.61 -17.72
C ASN A 12 -5.85 -0.41 -16.32
N PHE A 13 -6.19 -1.29 -15.37
CA PHE A 13 -5.74 -1.17 -13.99
C PHE A 13 -4.22 -1.08 -13.87
N VAL A 14 -3.48 -1.99 -14.53
CA VAL A 14 -2.01 -2.03 -14.42
C VAL A 14 -1.40 -0.73 -14.98
N GLN A 15 -1.91 -0.25 -16.09
CA GLN A 15 -1.42 0.99 -16.68
C GLN A 15 -1.69 2.19 -15.79
N LYS A 16 -2.90 2.27 -15.21
CA LYS A 16 -3.25 3.33 -14.27
C LYS A 16 -2.39 3.29 -13.03
N MET A 17 -2.10 2.09 -12.52
CA MET A 17 -1.19 1.91 -11.39
C MET A 17 0.21 2.45 -11.72
N ARG A 18 0.75 2.11 -12.88
CA ARG A 18 2.07 2.58 -13.30
C ARG A 18 2.12 4.08 -13.47
N ASN A 19 1.04 4.68 -13.94
CA ASN A 19 0.94 6.12 -14.15
C ASN A 19 0.49 6.87 -12.89
N LYS A 20 0.20 6.16 -11.79
CA LYS A 20 -0.29 6.74 -10.54
C LYS A 20 -1.59 7.51 -10.74
N GLU A 21 -2.46 7.01 -11.60
CA GLU A 21 -3.77 7.63 -11.85
C GLU A 21 -4.75 7.25 -10.74
N GLU A 22 -5.64 8.16 -10.40
CA GLU A 22 -6.64 7.92 -9.36
C GLU A 22 -7.71 6.97 -9.84
N ILE A 23 -8.04 5.97 -9.01
CA ILE A 23 -9.14 5.04 -9.26
C ILE A 23 -10.05 5.05 -8.03
N ASN A 24 -11.35 5.12 -8.26
CA ASN A 24 -12.34 5.07 -7.17
C ASN A 24 -12.62 3.61 -6.81
N PHE A 25 -11.83 3.07 -5.88
CA PHE A 25 -12.02 1.71 -5.41
C PHE A 25 -13.19 1.61 -4.43
N GLU A 26 -13.76 0.42 -4.34
CA GLU A 26 -14.79 0.11 -3.37
C GLU A 26 -14.16 -0.56 -2.14
N GLU A 27 -14.92 -0.60 -1.04
CA GLU A 27 -14.45 -1.19 0.21
C GLU A 27 -14.06 -2.65 0.03
N GLU A 28 -14.79 -3.41 -0.77
CA GLU A 28 -14.51 -4.81 -1.06
C GLU A 28 -13.19 -5.02 -1.82
N ASP A 29 -12.67 -3.97 -2.47
CA ASP A 29 -11.43 -4.05 -3.23
C ASP A 29 -10.18 -3.95 -2.35
N ILE A 30 -10.33 -3.51 -1.11
CA ILE A 30 -9.20 -3.28 -0.19
C ILE A 30 -8.41 -4.57 0.02
N ASP A 31 -9.08 -5.71 0.16
CA ASP A 31 -8.41 -7.01 0.31
C ASP A 31 -7.46 -7.29 -0.86
N TYR A 32 -7.93 -7.06 -2.08
CA TYR A 32 -7.12 -7.28 -3.27
C TYR A 32 -5.92 -6.34 -3.32
N LEU A 33 -6.14 -5.07 -2.99
CA LEU A 33 -5.07 -4.07 -2.97
C LEU A 33 -4.01 -4.42 -1.92
N TYR A 34 -4.45 -4.83 -0.74
CA TYR A 34 -3.54 -5.21 0.35
C TYR A 34 -2.71 -6.44 -0.01
N TRP A 35 -3.35 -7.51 -0.49
CA TRP A 35 -2.64 -8.75 -0.84
C TRP A 35 -1.73 -8.56 -2.03
N LEU A 36 -2.13 -7.74 -3.02
CA LEU A 36 -1.28 -7.43 -4.16
C LEU A 36 -0.03 -6.68 -3.72
N SER A 37 -0.18 -5.68 -2.84
CA SER A 37 0.96 -4.94 -2.30
C SER A 37 1.89 -5.86 -1.52
N GLY A 38 1.33 -6.79 -0.75
CA GLY A 38 2.10 -7.79 -0.01
C GLY A 38 2.91 -8.71 -0.92
N SER A 39 2.31 -9.14 -2.03
CA SER A 39 2.99 -9.98 -3.01
C SER A 39 4.18 -9.26 -3.64
N LEU A 40 4.00 -7.99 -4.01
CA LEU A 40 5.08 -7.19 -4.58
C LEU A 40 6.18 -6.92 -3.56
N ALA A 41 5.81 -6.62 -2.32
CA ALA A 41 6.77 -6.41 -1.23
C ALA A 41 7.57 -7.69 -0.95
N GLY A 42 6.90 -8.84 -0.97
CA GLY A 42 7.55 -10.14 -0.80
C GLY A 42 8.58 -10.42 -1.89
N SER A 43 8.27 -10.05 -3.13
CA SER A 43 9.21 -10.19 -4.25
C SER A 43 10.45 -9.33 -4.06
N ILE A 44 10.29 -8.09 -3.60
CA ILE A 44 11.42 -7.20 -3.32
C ILE A 44 12.29 -7.78 -2.22
N GLN A 45 11.68 -8.27 -1.15
CA GLN A 45 12.41 -8.86 -0.02
C GLN A 45 13.16 -10.12 -0.45
N ALA A 46 12.53 -10.99 -1.23
CA ALA A 46 13.14 -12.22 -1.72
C ALA A 46 14.32 -11.95 -2.66
N SER A 47 14.29 -10.83 -3.38
CA SER A 47 15.37 -10.44 -4.30
C SER A 47 16.58 -9.86 -3.58
N GLN A 48 16.51 -9.64 -2.27
CA GLN A 48 17.57 -9.04 -1.45
C GLN A 48 18.00 -7.66 -1.94
N GLY A 49 17.02 -6.87 -2.42
CA GLY A 49 17.26 -5.50 -2.85
C GLY A 49 17.70 -5.35 -4.29
N ASP A 50 17.45 -6.36 -5.13
CA ASP A 50 17.74 -6.27 -6.56
C ASP A 50 17.02 -5.03 -7.15
N PRO A 51 17.78 -4.11 -7.81
CA PRO A 51 17.17 -2.90 -8.37
C PRO A 51 16.02 -3.16 -9.34
N GLN A 52 16.01 -4.29 -10.02
CA GLN A 52 14.95 -4.67 -10.94
C GLN A 52 13.59 -4.76 -10.21
N TYR A 53 13.60 -5.23 -8.96
CA TYR A 53 12.38 -5.36 -8.17
C TYR A 53 12.02 -4.08 -7.41
N LEU A 54 13.00 -3.22 -7.13
CA LEU A 54 12.76 -1.95 -6.47
C LEU A 54 11.90 -1.00 -7.30
N ILE A 55 11.82 -1.23 -8.61
CA ILE A 55 10.96 -0.45 -9.51
C ILE A 55 9.48 -0.55 -9.11
N ASP A 56 9.09 -1.62 -8.41
CA ASP A 56 7.71 -1.79 -7.94
C ASP A 56 7.39 -1.06 -6.64
N LEU A 57 8.39 -0.48 -5.98
CA LEU A 57 8.17 0.21 -4.71
C LEU A 57 7.14 1.34 -4.81
N PRO A 58 7.19 2.23 -5.82
CA PRO A 58 6.15 3.24 -5.99
C PRO A 58 4.76 2.64 -6.23
N ASN A 59 4.68 1.48 -6.88
CA ASN A 59 3.43 0.79 -7.12
C ASN A 59 2.82 0.27 -5.82
N ILE A 60 3.65 -0.28 -4.92
CA ILE A 60 3.22 -0.71 -3.60
C ILE A 60 2.64 0.47 -2.81
N LYS A 61 3.33 1.60 -2.82
CA LYS A 61 2.86 2.81 -2.14
C LYS A 61 1.51 3.27 -2.69
N TRP A 62 1.37 3.27 -4.03
CA TRP A 62 0.12 3.66 -4.67
C TRP A 62 -1.04 2.73 -4.28
N LEU A 63 -0.81 1.42 -4.27
CA LEU A 63 -1.82 0.44 -3.89
C LEU A 63 -2.32 0.66 -2.46
N LEU A 64 -1.39 0.82 -1.53
CA LEU A 64 -1.73 1.03 -0.12
C LEU A 64 -2.39 2.39 0.11
N GLU A 65 -1.92 3.45 -0.55
CA GLU A 65 -2.53 4.77 -0.44
C GLU A 65 -3.96 4.77 -0.97
N SER A 66 -4.20 4.07 -2.08
CA SER A 66 -5.55 3.94 -2.64
C SER A 66 -6.48 3.23 -1.66
N ALA A 67 -6.00 2.17 -1.02
CA ALA A 67 -6.79 1.46 -0.02
C ALA A 67 -7.07 2.33 1.21
N ILE A 68 -6.09 3.07 1.69
CA ILE A 68 -6.24 3.97 2.85
C ILE A 68 -7.27 5.07 2.53
N THR A 69 -7.28 5.57 1.29
CA THR A 69 -8.25 6.58 0.87
C THR A 69 -9.67 6.06 0.99
N VAL A 70 -9.89 4.78 0.72
CA VAL A 70 -11.22 4.16 0.85
C VAL A 70 -11.61 3.97 2.32
N ASP A 71 -10.71 3.39 3.12
CA ASP A 71 -10.96 3.15 4.55
C ASP A 71 -9.64 3.16 5.33
N PRO A 72 -9.29 4.29 5.96
CA PRO A 72 -8.04 4.40 6.70
C PRO A 72 -7.98 3.54 7.97
N THR A 73 -9.13 3.05 8.45
CA THR A 73 -9.18 2.22 9.67
C THR A 73 -9.38 0.74 9.37
N TRP A 74 -9.29 0.33 8.11
CA TRP A 74 -9.46 -1.06 7.70
C TRP A 74 -8.55 -1.99 8.53
N GLU A 75 -9.14 -3.06 9.07
CA GLU A 75 -8.43 -4.04 9.91
C GLU A 75 -7.59 -3.37 11.00
N ASN A 76 -8.19 -2.38 11.68
CA ASN A 76 -7.60 -1.71 12.84
C ASN A 76 -6.29 -0.98 12.53
N GLY A 77 -6.18 -0.42 11.31
CA GLY A 77 -5.01 0.35 10.93
C GLY A 77 -3.91 -0.47 10.26
N THR A 78 -4.21 -1.67 9.81
CA THR A 78 -3.25 -2.55 9.13
C THR A 78 -2.63 -1.89 7.91
N LEU A 79 -3.42 -1.13 7.13
CA LEU A 79 -2.91 -0.45 5.93
C LEU A 79 -1.85 0.59 6.29
N SER A 80 -2.10 1.37 7.34
CA SER A 80 -1.15 2.37 7.81
C SER A 80 0.12 1.74 8.33
N ALA A 81 0.01 0.61 9.04
CA ALA A 81 1.17 -0.13 9.51
C ALA A 81 2.01 -0.66 8.34
N ALA A 82 1.36 -1.15 7.29
CA ALA A 82 2.05 -1.61 6.09
C ALA A 82 2.79 -0.46 5.40
N MET A 83 2.16 0.71 5.27
CA MET A 83 2.80 1.89 4.68
C MET A 83 3.98 2.35 5.51
N MET A 84 3.86 2.37 6.83
CA MET A 84 4.97 2.70 7.71
C MET A 84 6.17 1.80 7.45
N SER A 85 5.93 0.49 7.34
CA SER A 85 6.98 -0.48 7.05
C SER A 85 7.64 -0.21 5.70
N VAL A 86 6.85 0.11 4.66
CA VAL A 86 7.36 0.41 3.33
C VAL A 86 8.31 1.61 3.38
N TYR A 87 7.92 2.69 4.06
CA TYR A 87 8.75 3.89 4.14
C TYR A 87 10.00 3.69 4.99
N LEU A 88 9.92 2.91 6.07
CA LEU A 88 11.08 2.62 6.92
C LEU A 88 12.12 1.78 6.19
N ASN A 89 11.69 0.94 5.26
CA ASN A 89 12.57 0.08 4.47
C ASN A 89 12.87 0.65 3.09
N ASP A 90 12.52 1.91 2.84
CA ASP A 90 12.75 2.56 1.55
C ASP A 90 14.22 2.91 1.39
N LEU A 91 14.88 2.25 0.47
CA LEU A 91 16.31 2.44 0.16
C LEU A 91 16.53 3.44 -0.97
N SER A 92 15.49 4.14 -1.44
CA SER A 92 15.59 5.09 -2.55
C SER A 92 16.34 6.37 -2.19
N GLY A 93 16.64 6.59 -0.90
CA GLY A 93 17.33 7.78 -0.44
C GLY A 93 16.40 8.96 -0.13
N ASP A 94 15.11 8.72 -0.03
CA ASP A 94 14.14 9.75 0.34
C ASP A 94 14.41 10.21 1.77
N LYS A 95 14.82 11.47 1.92
CA LYS A 95 15.13 12.05 3.23
C LYS A 95 13.91 12.21 4.12
N ASN A 96 12.72 12.20 3.52
CA ASN A 96 11.46 12.38 4.24
C ASN A 96 10.77 11.04 4.56
N ALA A 97 11.39 9.90 4.22
CA ALA A 97 10.78 8.58 4.41
C ALA A 97 10.43 8.32 5.87
N GLN A 98 11.34 8.63 6.80
CA GLN A 98 11.09 8.43 8.23
C GLN A 98 9.95 9.31 8.74
N LYS A 99 9.90 10.57 8.29
CA LYS A 99 8.84 11.49 8.67
C LYS A 99 7.48 11.01 8.16
N THR A 100 7.45 10.52 6.93
CA THR A 100 6.23 9.96 6.35
C THR A 100 5.81 8.69 7.09
N ALA A 101 6.77 7.83 7.47
CA ALA A 101 6.49 6.63 8.25
C ALA A 101 5.83 6.98 9.59
N LEU A 102 6.30 8.02 10.27
CA LEU A 102 5.71 8.47 11.53
C LEU A 102 4.28 8.97 11.34
N SER A 103 3.98 9.63 10.21
CA SER A 103 2.61 10.05 9.89
C SER A 103 1.67 8.84 9.80
N TYR A 104 2.12 7.76 9.18
CA TYR A 104 1.33 6.53 9.08
C TYR A 104 1.22 5.82 10.43
N PHE A 105 2.23 5.91 11.27
CA PHE A 105 2.15 5.39 12.63
C PHE A 105 1.02 6.08 13.42
N ASP A 106 0.96 7.41 13.36
CA ASP A 106 -0.10 8.17 14.03
C ASP A 106 -1.48 7.80 13.48
N LEU A 107 -1.61 7.63 12.17
CA LEU A 107 -2.86 7.23 11.55
C LEU A 107 -3.27 5.82 11.98
N GLY A 108 -2.30 4.91 12.11
CA GLY A 108 -2.54 3.55 12.60
C GLY A 108 -3.02 3.55 14.06
N LEU A 109 -2.46 4.42 14.89
CA LEU A 109 -2.90 4.56 16.30
C LEU A 109 -4.35 5.03 16.37
N LEU A 110 -4.75 5.95 15.50
CA LEU A 110 -6.15 6.40 15.46
C LEU A 110 -7.08 5.24 15.12
N GLY A 111 -6.69 4.37 14.21
CA GLY A 111 -7.47 3.17 13.88
C GLY A 111 -7.64 2.24 15.06
N LEU A 112 -6.56 2.00 15.83
CA LEU A 112 -6.60 1.17 17.03
C LEU A 112 -7.47 1.80 18.12
N GLN A 113 -7.35 3.12 18.34
CA GLN A 113 -8.16 3.84 19.31
C GLN A 113 -9.64 3.75 18.99
N LYS A 114 -9.99 3.91 17.71
CA LYS A 114 -11.38 3.82 17.26
C LYS A 114 -11.95 2.43 17.54
N THR A 115 -11.16 1.38 17.41
CA THR A 115 -11.58 0.02 17.73
C THR A 115 -11.73 -0.19 19.22
N ALA A 116 -10.81 0.38 20.01
CA ALA A 116 -10.80 0.21 21.47
C ALA A 116 -12.00 0.89 22.16
N ILE A 117 -12.56 1.94 21.54
CA ILE A 117 -13.69 2.69 22.10
C ILE A 117 -15.01 1.92 21.95
N LYS A 118 -15.04 0.90 21.12
CA LYS A 118 -16.21 0.06 21.04
C LYS A 118 -16.39 -0.75 22.30
#